data_a8dcca7aa75f9e244ac23da28d7ebd86
#
_entry.id   a8dcca7aa75f9e244ac23da28d7ebd86
#
_cell.length_a   1.000
_cell.length_b   1.000
_cell.length_c   1.000
_cell.angle_alpha   90.00
_cell.angle_beta   90.00
_cell.angle_gamma   90.00
#
_symmetry.space_group_name_H-M   'P 1'
#
loop_
_entity.id
_entity.type
_entity.pdbx_description
1 polymer ?
#
loop_
_entity_poly.entity_id
_entity_poly.type
_entity_poly.pdbx_seq_one_letter_code
_entity_poly.pdbx_strand_id
1 'polypeptide(L)'
;EQNMQRDNKVNYHNNVAVSLKSLGLLDRSEQHLKAALKINPLFSPAYNNYGNLLNDRADIKGAQNCFLKAIDIDENSFRAYWNLHSTVSDAETAQAIVEMCLKAEPMYRDAIFTLAGMNAFKGDRSHFDSLMNSELSDDPILKSIEWVLSLKEQPSLHFNRWSIFDLAVSLSDRSRPFYEFGVWMGDSFRYLMKSYKKGFGFDTFEGLPADWRSVPKGSYSSFGKVPDVPGGEFIVGEFDKTLPSFFASERPKAALINLDADLYGSTLSALKNARSVIDEQTVIIFDELIINQGWQQDEFKALNEFCALFDLRYEVLAVSLYTKQVVTRVLPAS
;
A
#
# COMPACT_ATOMS: atom_id res chain seq x y z
N GLU A 1 3.91 -11.37 41.32
CA GLU A 1 4.03 -9.91 41.13
C GLU A 1 5.14 -9.52 40.13
N GLN A 2 6.39 -10.07 40.28
CA GLN A 2 7.50 -9.74 39.37
C GLN A 2 7.24 -10.15 37.92
N ASN A 3 6.65 -11.32 37.68
CA ASN A 3 6.29 -11.76 36.30
C ASN A 3 5.19 -10.87 35.70
N MET A 4 4.17 -10.52 36.48
CA MET A 4 3.10 -9.62 36.03
C MET A 4 3.61 -8.20 35.70
N GLN A 5 4.58 -7.67 36.49
CA GLN A 5 5.23 -6.41 36.18
C GLN A 5 6.09 -6.47 34.91
N ARG A 6 6.76 -7.61 34.67
CA ARG A 6 7.54 -7.85 33.45
C ARG A 6 6.64 -7.89 32.22
N ASP A 7 5.56 -8.66 32.28
CA ASP A 7 4.59 -8.79 31.17
C ASP A 7 3.92 -7.46 30.85
N ASN A 8 3.55 -6.68 31.86
CA ASN A 8 3.01 -5.33 31.68
C ASN A 8 3.99 -4.41 30.95
N LYS A 9 5.30 -4.46 31.28
CA LYS A 9 6.32 -3.65 30.60
C LYS A 9 6.52 -4.07 29.14
N VAL A 10 6.51 -5.37 28.85
CA VAL A 10 6.63 -5.91 27.49
C VAL A 10 5.46 -5.42 26.66
N ASN A 11 4.23 -5.59 27.15
CA ASN A 11 3.02 -5.14 26.47
C ASN A 11 2.99 -3.62 26.28
N TYR A 12 3.41 -2.85 27.27
CA TYR A 12 3.53 -1.40 27.15
C TYR A 12 4.43 -1.00 25.99
N HIS A 13 5.66 -1.53 25.94
CA HIS A 13 6.58 -1.21 24.85
C HIS A 13 6.04 -1.64 23.49
N ASN A 14 5.46 -2.83 23.39
CA ASN A 14 4.86 -3.32 22.15
C ASN A 14 3.72 -2.42 21.66
N ASN A 15 2.80 -2.03 22.54
CA ASN A 15 1.65 -1.19 22.18
C ASN A 15 2.07 0.25 21.83
N VAL A 16 3.02 0.82 22.55
CA VAL A 16 3.61 2.13 22.20
C VAL A 16 4.27 2.07 20.83
N ALA A 17 4.97 0.99 20.52
CA ALA A 17 5.59 0.81 19.20
C ALA A 17 4.56 0.79 18.07
N VAL A 18 3.43 0.10 18.25
CA VAL A 18 2.33 0.08 17.25
C VAL A 18 1.79 1.50 17.04
N SER A 19 1.52 2.24 18.12
CA SER A 19 1.04 3.62 18.02
C SER A 19 2.06 4.56 17.37
N LEU A 20 3.35 4.42 17.66
CA LEU A 20 4.41 5.21 17.03
C LEU A 20 4.55 4.90 15.55
N LYS A 21 4.39 3.62 15.16
CA LYS A 21 4.41 3.19 13.76
C LYS A 21 3.26 3.83 12.98
N SER A 22 2.04 3.84 13.52
CA SER A 22 0.88 4.47 12.86
C SER A 22 1.03 6.00 12.69
N LEU A 23 1.90 6.62 13.48
CA LEU A 23 2.28 8.03 13.35
C LEU A 23 3.49 8.25 12.42
N GLY A 24 4.01 7.22 11.76
CA GLY A 24 5.20 7.29 10.93
C GLY A 24 6.53 7.47 11.70
N LEU A 25 6.49 7.38 13.03
CA LEU A 25 7.67 7.56 13.90
C LEU A 25 8.45 6.24 14.03
N LEU A 26 8.92 5.72 12.87
CA LEU A 26 9.47 4.36 12.76
C LEU A 26 10.70 4.13 13.64
N ASP A 27 11.60 5.11 13.79
CA ASP A 27 12.79 4.95 14.62
C ASP A 27 12.44 4.78 16.11
N ARG A 28 11.45 5.54 16.58
CA ARG A 28 10.97 5.42 17.96
C ARG A 28 10.20 4.11 18.16
N SER A 29 9.40 3.72 17.20
CA SER A 29 8.72 2.43 17.19
C SER A 29 9.73 1.29 17.33
N GLU A 30 10.80 1.30 16.54
CA GLU A 30 11.87 0.30 16.58
C GLU A 30 12.54 0.22 17.96
N GLN A 31 12.85 1.37 18.57
CA GLN A 31 13.43 1.42 19.92
C GLN A 31 12.53 0.71 20.95
N HIS A 32 11.23 0.93 20.87
CA HIS A 32 10.26 0.29 21.76
C HIS A 32 10.14 -1.22 21.50
N LEU A 33 10.14 -1.67 20.23
CA LEU A 33 10.13 -3.10 19.90
C LEU A 33 11.40 -3.79 20.42
N LYS A 34 12.57 -3.20 20.21
CA LYS A 34 13.83 -3.71 20.76
C LYS A 34 13.81 -3.76 22.29
N ALA A 35 13.21 -2.78 22.96
CA ALA A 35 13.04 -2.79 24.40
C ALA A 35 12.11 -3.93 24.89
N ALA A 36 10.99 -4.16 24.18
CA ALA A 36 10.09 -5.28 24.48
C ALA A 36 10.83 -6.62 24.35
N LEU A 37 11.57 -6.83 23.27
CA LEU A 37 12.32 -8.06 23.01
C LEU A 37 13.51 -8.26 23.96
N LYS A 38 14.11 -7.17 24.45
CA LYS A 38 15.14 -7.26 25.49
C LYS A 38 14.57 -7.73 26.83
N ILE A 39 13.34 -7.35 27.16
CA ILE A 39 12.66 -7.77 28.39
C ILE A 39 12.17 -9.22 28.24
N ASN A 40 11.56 -9.57 27.12
CA ASN A 40 11.10 -10.92 26.82
C ASN A 40 11.47 -11.33 25.39
N PRO A 41 12.57 -12.06 25.20
CA PRO A 41 13.01 -12.57 23.87
C PRO A 41 12.06 -13.58 23.23
N LEU A 42 11.06 -14.10 23.97
CA LEU A 42 10.07 -15.05 23.47
C LEU A 42 8.67 -14.40 23.33
N PHE A 43 8.62 -13.09 23.10
CA PHE A 43 7.36 -12.38 22.92
C PHE A 43 7.02 -12.27 21.41
N SER A 44 6.30 -13.27 20.88
CA SER A 44 5.92 -13.39 19.47
C SER A 44 5.27 -12.11 18.90
N PRO A 45 4.34 -11.40 19.59
CA PRO A 45 3.75 -10.19 19.04
C PRO A 45 4.74 -9.06 18.72
N ALA A 46 5.83 -8.93 19.48
CA ALA A 46 6.85 -7.92 19.20
C ALA A 46 7.68 -8.25 17.95
N TYR A 47 7.98 -9.53 17.71
CA TYR A 47 8.60 -9.95 16.45
C TYR A 47 7.68 -9.68 15.25
N ASN A 48 6.39 -10.02 15.35
CA ASN A 48 5.43 -9.72 14.30
C ASN A 48 5.37 -8.21 13.99
N ASN A 49 5.28 -7.37 15.03
CA ASN A 49 5.25 -5.92 14.85
C ASN A 49 6.58 -5.35 14.33
N TYR A 50 7.71 -5.97 14.71
CA TYR A 50 9.01 -5.58 14.18
C TYR A 50 9.16 -5.98 12.71
N GLY A 51 8.65 -7.14 12.32
CA GLY A 51 8.54 -7.54 10.92
C GLY A 51 7.75 -6.53 10.09
N ASN A 52 6.60 -6.08 10.58
CA ASN A 52 5.80 -5.05 9.91
C ASN A 52 6.56 -3.73 9.74
N LEU A 53 7.29 -3.29 10.77
CA LEU A 53 8.10 -2.08 10.69
C LEU A 53 9.22 -2.21 9.65
N LEU A 54 9.91 -3.35 9.62
CA LEU A 54 10.97 -3.61 8.64
C LEU A 54 10.42 -3.70 7.21
N ASN A 55 9.22 -4.28 7.05
CA ASN A 55 8.52 -4.30 5.76
C ASN A 55 8.18 -2.89 5.27
N ASP A 56 7.71 -2.00 6.14
CA ASP A 56 7.46 -0.59 5.80
C ASP A 56 8.75 0.12 5.33
N ARG A 57 9.90 -0.27 5.89
CA ARG A 57 11.22 0.24 5.48
C ARG A 57 11.83 -0.44 4.26
N ALA A 58 11.08 -1.31 3.59
CA ALA A 58 11.57 -2.14 2.47
C ALA A 58 12.70 -3.12 2.85
N ASP A 59 12.89 -3.42 4.13
CA ASP A 59 13.76 -4.52 4.58
C ASP A 59 12.98 -5.83 4.62
N ILE A 60 12.70 -6.36 3.42
CA ILE A 60 11.88 -7.57 3.24
C ILE A 60 12.52 -8.78 3.93
N LYS A 61 13.83 -8.92 3.83
CA LYS A 61 14.55 -10.04 4.44
C LYS A 61 14.53 -9.97 5.97
N GLY A 62 14.71 -8.79 6.53
CA GLY A 62 14.57 -8.55 7.97
C GLY A 62 13.15 -8.83 8.44
N ALA A 63 12.15 -8.41 7.69
CA ALA A 63 10.74 -8.67 7.97
C ALA A 63 10.44 -10.19 7.98
N GLN A 64 10.87 -10.93 6.95
CA GLN A 64 10.75 -12.39 6.90
C GLN A 64 11.32 -13.08 8.14
N ASN A 65 12.55 -12.71 8.51
CA ASN A 65 13.20 -13.29 9.69
C ASN A 65 12.40 -13.03 10.97
N CYS A 66 11.82 -11.84 11.11
CA CYS A 66 11.00 -11.51 12.27
C CYS A 66 9.68 -12.29 12.28
N PHE A 67 8.98 -12.43 11.15
CA PHE A 67 7.74 -13.20 11.07
C PHE A 67 7.99 -14.69 11.31
N LEU A 68 9.05 -15.27 10.74
CA LEU A 68 9.44 -16.65 11.00
C LEU A 68 9.79 -16.87 12.48
N LYS A 69 10.46 -15.89 13.12
CA LYS A 69 10.73 -15.98 14.56
C LYS A 69 9.47 -15.87 15.41
N ALA A 70 8.50 -15.07 15.00
CA ALA A 70 7.20 -14.99 15.66
C ALA A 70 6.46 -16.34 15.59
N ILE A 71 6.50 -17.01 14.45
CA ILE A 71 5.89 -18.35 14.21
C ILE A 71 6.63 -19.42 15.01
N ASP A 72 7.96 -19.40 15.04
CA ASP A 72 8.78 -20.34 15.83
C ASP A 72 8.46 -20.27 17.34
N ILE A 73 8.11 -19.09 17.84
CA ILE A 73 7.70 -18.88 19.24
C ILE A 73 6.24 -19.28 19.49
N ASP A 74 5.36 -18.98 18.53
CA ASP A 74 3.92 -19.24 18.59
C ASP A 74 3.43 -19.74 17.22
N GLU A 75 3.33 -21.04 17.07
CA GLU A 75 2.89 -21.71 15.83
C GLU A 75 1.43 -21.38 15.44
N ASN A 76 0.63 -20.85 16.36
CA ASN A 76 -0.74 -20.40 16.14
C ASN A 76 -0.84 -18.89 15.84
N SER A 77 0.28 -18.22 15.65
CA SER A 77 0.31 -16.78 15.31
C SER A 77 -0.18 -16.52 13.88
N PHE A 78 -1.50 -16.57 13.65
CA PHE A 78 -2.08 -16.35 12.33
C PHE A 78 -1.66 -15.00 11.71
N ARG A 79 -1.48 -13.96 12.52
CA ARG A 79 -1.02 -12.65 12.04
C ARG A 79 0.40 -12.70 11.50
N ALA A 80 1.27 -13.53 12.08
CA ALA A 80 2.63 -13.67 11.58
C ALA A 80 2.65 -14.40 10.23
N TYR A 81 1.84 -15.45 10.04
CA TYR A 81 1.65 -16.08 8.72
C TYR A 81 1.06 -15.09 7.73
N TRP A 82 -0.01 -14.35 8.13
CA TRP A 82 -0.63 -13.34 7.29
C TRP A 82 0.36 -12.28 6.80
N ASN A 83 1.22 -11.79 7.68
CA ASN A 83 2.23 -10.81 7.30
C ASN A 83 3.38 -11.44 6.51
N LEU A 84 3.76 -12.69 6.81
CA LEU A 84 4.84 -13.39 6.11
C LEU A 84 4.52 -13.58 4.61
N HIS A 85 3.25 -13.88 4.23
CA HIS A 85 2.91 -14.09 2.82
C HIS A 85 3.19 -12.86 1.96
N SER A 86 3.15 -11.66 2.54
CA SER A 86 3.45 -10.41 1.84
C SER A 86 4.94 -10.19 1.55
N THR A 87 5.81 -11.05 2.07
CA THR A 87 7.26 -10.89 1.91
C THR A 87 7.87 -11.82 0.87
N VAL A 88 7.07 -12.67 0.25
CA VAL A 88 7.51 -13.59 -0.80
C VAL A 88 7.09 -13.08 -2.17
N SER A 89 7.84 -13.48 -3.20
CA SER A 89 7.61 -12.98 -4.57
C SER A 89 6.79 -13.93 -5.43
N ASP A 90 6.76 -15.21 -5.11
CA ASP A 90 6.02 -16.20 -5.89
C ASP A 90 4.66 -16.54 -5.27
N ALA A 91 3.66 -16.72 -6.15
CA ALA A 91 2.28 -16.94 -5.76
C ALA A 91 2.04 -18.30 -5.09
N GLU A 92 2.87 -19.32 -5.36
CA GLU A 92 2.70 -20.64 -4.76
C GLU A 92 3.12 -20.61 -3.29
N THR A 93 4.28 -20.04 -3.00
CA THR A 93 4.75 -19.85 -1.61
C THR A 93 3.80 -18.93 -0.85
N ALA A 94 3.35 -17.82 -1.44
CA ALA A 94 2.39 -16.93 -0.80
C ALA A 94 1.10 -17.66 -0.43
N GLN A 95 0.56 -18.45 -1.36
CA GLN A 95 -0.65 -19.25 -1.14
C GLN A 95 -0.46 -20.26 -0.01
N ALA A 96 0.64 -21.03 -0.01
CA ALA A 96 0.91 -22.00 1.05
C ALA A 96 0.99 -21.34 2.44
N ILE A 97 1.55 -20.13 2.53
CA ILE A 97 1.60 -19.37 3.77
C ILE A 97 0.20 -18.89 4.19
N VAL A 98 -0.64 -18.44 3.26
CA VAL A 98 -2.05 -18.06 3.56
C VAL A 98 -2.85 -19.27 4.04
N GLU A 99 -2.62 -20.45 3.47
CA GLU A 99 -3.23 -21.70 3.94
C GLU A 99 -2.79 -22.05 5.39
N MET A 100 -1.52 -21.80 5.74
CA MET A 100 -1.06 -21.93 7.13
C MET A 100 -1.70 -20.91 8.07
N CYS A 101 -1.91 -19.69 7.61
CA CYS A 101 -2.67 -18.68 8.33
C CYS A 101 -4.09 -19.18 8.67
N LEU A 102 -4.78 -19.77 7.69
CA LEU A 102 -6.14 -20.30 7.87
C LEU A 102 -6.17 -21.60 8.72
N LYS A 103 -5.10 -22.37 8.80
CA LYS A 103 -5.01 -23.47 9.77
C LYS A 103 -4.93 -22.95 11.20
N ALA A 104 -4.23 -21.82 11.42
CA ALA A 104 -4.14 -21.18 12.73
C ALA A 104 -5.41 -20.40 13.11
N GLU A 105 -6.08 -19.77 12.13
CA GLU A 105 -7.33 -19.00 12.33
C GLU A 105 -8.27 -19.23 11.13
N PRO A 106 -9.12 -20.28 11.19
CA PRO A 106 -9.97 -20.68 10.05
C PRO A 106 -11.01 -19.64 9.62
N MET A 107 -11.36 -18.71 10.49
CA MET A 107 -12.35 -17.66 10.22
C MET A 107 -11.74 -16.30 9.89
N TYR A 108 -10.42 -16.25 9.65
CA TYR A 108 -9.77 -15.00 9.30
C TYR A 108 -10.17 -14.56 7.88
N ARG A 109 -11.11 -13.62 7.84
CA ARG A 109 -11.82 -13.17 6.64
C ARG A 109 -10.89 -12.75 5.50
N ASP A 110 -9.86 -11.94 5.81
CA ASP A 110 -8.95 -11.42 4.79
C ASP A 110 -8.16 -12.55 4.12
N ALA A 111 -7.74 -13.56 4.89
CA ALA A 111 -7.06 -14.73 4.35
C ALA A 111 -8.00 -15.61 3.50
N ILE A 112 -9.27 -15.77 3.91
CA ILE A 112 -10.28 -16.50 3.13
C ILE A 112 -10.45 -15.84 1.76
N PHE A 113 -10.66 -14.54 1.71
CA PHE A 113 -10.90 -13.80 0.47
C PHE A 113 -9.66 -13.77 -0.43
N THR A 114 -8.49 -13.56 0.18
CA THR A 114 -7.23 -13.57 -0.57
C THR A 114 -6.96 -14.94 -1.17
N LEU A 115 -7.14 -16.03 -0.41
CA LEU A 115 -6.95 -17.39 -0.93
C LEU A 115 -7.93 -17.71 -2.06
N ALA A 116 -9.20 -17.34 -1.91
CA ALA A 116 -10.20 -17.51 -2.96
C ALA A 116 -9.83 -16.73 -4.23
N GLY A 117 -9.36 -15.48 -4.07
CA GLY A 117 -8.85 -14.67 -5.18
C GLY A 117 -7.63 -15.29 -5.86
N MET A 118 -6.65 -15.76 -5.08
CA MET A 118 -5.43 -16.41 -5.61
C MET A 118 -5.76 -17.69 -6.40
N ASN A 119 -6.68 -18.51 -5.91
CA ASN A 119 -7.13 -19.71 -6.62
C ASN A 119 -7.84 -19.34 -7.93
N ALA A 120 -8.70 -18.32 -7.89
CA ALA A 120 -9.40 -17.83 -9.08
C ALA A 120 -8.43 -17.26 -10.13
N PHE A 121 -7.36 -16.59 -9.71
CA PHE A 121 -6.27 -16.18 -10.61
C PHE A 121 -5.58 -17.33 -11.30
N LYS A 122 -5.50 -18.50 -10.69
CA LYS A 122 -4.93 -19.74 -11.24
C LYS A 122 -5.96 -20.55 -12.06
N GLY A 123 -7.21 -20.05 -12.18
CA GLY A 123 -8.29 -20.67 -12.95
C GLY A 123 -9.29 -21.49 -12.11
N ASP A 124 -9.04 -21.72 -10.82
CA ASP A 124 -10.01 -22.36 -9.93
C ASP A 124 -10.88 -21.33 -9.22
N ARG A 125 -12.05 -21.05 -9.78
CA ARG A 125 -13.02 -20.10 -9.25
C ARG A 125 -13.99 -20.70 -8.23
N SER A 126 -13.94 -22.00 -7.97
CA SER A 126 -14.97 -22.73 -7.20
C SER A 126 -15.23 -22.11 -5.82
N HIS A 127 -14.18 -21.81 -5.08
CA HIS A 127 -14.29 -21.17 -3.75
C HIS A 127 -14.74 -19.71 -3.87
N PHE A 128 -14.17 -18.95 -4.81
CA PHE A 128 -14.56 -17.56 -5.04
C PHE A 128 -16.04 -17.44 -5.43
N ASP A 129 -16.51 -18.25 -6.37
CA ASP A 129 -17.88 -18.27 -6.82
C ASP A 129 -18.84 -18.72 -5.68
N SER A 130 -18.40 -19.62 -4.80
CA SER A 130 -19.16 -19.96 -3.59
C SER A 130 -19.34 -18.77 -2.67
N LEU A 131 -18.30 -17.96 -2.43
CA LEU A 131 -18.38 -16.72 -1.64
C LEU A 131 -19.32 -15.70 -2.30
N MET A 132 -19.20 -15.51 -3.62
CA MET A 132 -20.05 -14.60 -4.39
C MET A 132 -21.52 -15.04 -4.47
N ASN A 133 -21.86 -16.30 -4.19
CA ASN A 133 -23.20 -16.82 -4.08
C ASN A 133 -23.70 -16.92 -2.62
N SER A 134 -22.96 -16.38 -1.65
CA SER A 134 -23.32 -16.37 -0.24
C SER A 134 -23.82 -14.98 0.22
N GLU A 135 -24.12 -14.84 1.50
CA GLU A 135 -24.44 -13.55 2.14
C GLU A 135 -23.28 -12.53 2.06
N LEU A 136 -22.07 -12.99 1.71
CA LEU A 136 -20.88 -12.15 1.53
C LEU A 136 -20.76 -11.53 0.14
N SER A 137 -21.69 -11.82 -0.78
CA SER A 137 -21.65 -11.36 -2.18
C SER A 137 -21.53 -9.85 -2.35
N ASP A 138 -22.05 -9.08 -1.41
CA ASP A 138 -21.99 -7.61 -1.42
C ASP A 138 -20.77 -7.04 -0.68
N ASP A 139 -19.87 -7.90 -0.22
CA ASP A 139 -18.65 -7.44 0.44
C ASP A 139 -17.77 -6.64 -0.51
N PRO A 140 -17.39 -5.40 -0.16
CA PRO A 140 -16.60 -4.55 -1.06
C PRO A 140 -15.24 -5.13 -1.45
N ILE A 141 -14.62 -5.94 -0.57
CA ILE A 141 -13.34 -6.59 -0.88
C ILE A 141 -13.55 -7.66 -1.94
N LEU A 142 -14.56 -8.54 -1.79
CA LEU A 142 -14.90 -9.54 -2.80
C LEU A 142 -15.27 -8.89 -4.14
N LYS A 143 -16.06 -7.80 -4.12
CA LYS A 143 -16.38 -7.04 -5.34
C LYS A 143 -15.16 -6.48 -6.03
N SER A 144 -14.16 -6.02 -5.29
CA SER A 144 -12.92 -5.53 -5.89
C SER A 144 -12.08 -6.66 -6.51
N ILE A 145 -12.05 -7.83 -5.88
CA ILE A 145 -11.41 -9.03 -6.45
C ILE A 145 -12.19 -9.48 -7.72
N GLU A 146 -13.53 -9.50 -7.67
CA GLU A 146 -14.36 -9.81 -8.84
C GLU A 146 -14.05 -8.89 -10.02
N TRP A 147 -13.92 -7.58 -9.76
CA TRP A 147 -13.52 -6.62 -10.79
C TRP A 147 -12.15 -6.98 -11.38
N VAL A 148 -11.14 -7.28 -10.56
CA VAL A 148 -9.81 -7.68 -11.06
C VAL A 148 -9.90 -8.95 -11.90
N LEU A 149 -10.69 -9.96 -11.47
CA LEU A 149 -10.88 -11.21 -12.22
C LEU A 149 -11.68 -11.02 -13.52
N SER A 150 -12.42 -9.93 -13.67
CA SER A 150 -13.20 -9.59 -14.87
C SER A 150 -12.39 -8.85 -15.93
N LEU A 151 -11.16 -8.43 -15.63
CA LEU A 151 -10.31 -7.73 -16.58
C LEU A 151 -9.99 -8.60 -17.78
N LYS A 152 -10.02 -8.01 -18.98
CA LYS A 152 -9.78 -8.72 -20.24
C LYS A 152 -8.39 -9.36 -20.30
N GLU A 153 -7.39 -8.62 -19.80
CA GLU A 153 -6.02 -9.09 -19.64
C GLU A 153 -5.73 -9.21 -18.16
N GLN A 154 -5.27 -10.38 -17.75
CA GLN A 154 -5.00 -10.66 -16.35
C GLN A 154 -3.71 -9.93 -15.92
N PRO A 155 -3.77 -9.02 -14.92
CA PRO A 155 -2.59 -8.31 -14.44
C PRO A 155 -1.65 -9.26 -13.69
N SER A 156 -0.40 -8.85 -13.51
CA SER A 156 0.51 -9.58 -12.63
C SER A 156 0.08 -9.44 -11.17
N LEU A 157 0.14 -10.55 -10.41
CA LEU A 157 -0.26 -10.61 -9.01
C LEU A 157 0.96 -10.41 -8.11
N HIS A 158 0.87 -9.45 -7.20
CA HIS A 158 1.89 -9.12 -6.22
C HIS A 158 1.33 -9.17 -4.80
N PHE A 159 2.21 -9.31 -3.81
CA PHE A 159 1.83 -9.44 -2.40
C PHE A 159 2.49 -8.38 -1.51
N ASN A 160 3.36 -7.54 -2.09
CA ASN A 160 4.14 -6.56 -1.36
C ASN A 160 4.14 -5.22 -2.11
N ARG A 161 4.01 -4.11 -1.36
CA ARG A 161 4.05 -2.75 -1.90
C ARG A 161 5.33 -2.51 -2.72
N TRP A 162 6.47 -2.93 -2.21
CA TRP A 162 7.75 -2.67 -2.84
C TRP A 162 7.94 -3.43 -4.15
N SER A 163 7.40 -4.64 -4.26
CA SER A 163 7.41 -5.39 -5.52
C SER A 163 6.53 -4.73 -6.59
N ILE A 164 5.44 -4.08 -6.20
CA ILE A 164 4.62 -3.23 -7.09
C ILE A 164 5.44 -2.03 -7.57
N PHE A 165 6.16 -1.36 -6.67
CA PHE A 165 7.03 -0.22 -7.02
C PHE A 165 8.16 -0.67 -7.96
N ASP A 166 8.83 -1.77 -7.68
CA ASP A 166 9.88 -2.31 -8.53
C ASP A 166 9.38 -2.64 -9.93
N LEU A 167 8.20 -3.25 -10.05
CA LEU A 167 7.58 -3.50 -11.34
C LEU A 167 7.27 -2.18 -12.07
N ALA A 168 6.61 -1.23 -11.40
CA ALA A 168 6.26 0.05 -12.01
C ALA A 168 7.51 0.81 -12.49
N VAL A 169 8.59 0.79 -11.71
CA VAL A 169 9.90 1.34 -12.11
C VAL A 169 10.44 0.61 -13.34
N SER A 170 10.34 -0.72 -13.39
CA SER A 170 10.85 -1.52 -14.52
C SER A 170 10.09 -1.26 -15.82
N LEU A 171 8.82 -0.88 -15.74
CA LEU A 171 7.94 -0.58 -16.88
C LEU A 171 8.02 0.89 -17.33
N SER A 172 8.72 1.75 -16.60
CA SER A 172 8.79 3.20 -16.82
C SER A 172 10.10 3.65 -17.47
N ASP A 173 10.09 4.80 -18.11
CA ASP A 173 11.30 5.46 -18.64
C ASP A 173 12.01 6.24 -17.54
N ARG A 174 13.02 5.65 -16.91
CA ARG A 174 13.80 6.24 -15.82
C ARG A 174 14.63 7.50 -16.20
N SER A 175 14.65 7.88 -17.46
CA SER A 175 15.25 9.17 -17.88
C SER A 175 14.33 10.35 -17.56
N ARG A 176 13.02 10.10 -17.37
CA ARG A 176 12.00 11.08 -16.97
C ARG A 176 11.88 11.14 -15.43
N PRO A 177 11.32 12.23 -14.88
CA PRO A 177 11.03 12.33 -13.45
C PRO A 177 9.82 11.49 -13.06
N PHE A 178 9.70 11.20 -11.76
CA PHE A 178 8.43 10.76 -11.18
C PHE A 178 7.73 11.91 -10.44
N TYR A 179 6.42 11.75 -10.24
CA TYR A 179 5.54 12.65 -9.50
C TYR A 179 4.80 11.86 -8.43
N GLU A 180 4.81 12.33 -7.18
CA GLU A 180 4.11 11.69 -6.07
C GLU A 180 3.13 12.66 -5.42
N PHE A 181 1.88 12.25 -5.35
CA PHE A 181 0.78 12.99 -4.74
C PHE A 181 0.36 12.30 -3.45
N GLY A 182 0.65 12.93 -2.31
CA GLY A 182 0.69 12.32 -1.00
C GLY A 182 2.09 11.76 -0.70
N VAL A 183 2.84 12.48 0.12
CA VAL A 183 4.26 12.15 0.43
C VAL A 183 4.42 11.69 1.86
N TRP A 184 3.65 12.31 2.78
CA TRP A 184 3.70 12.06 4.22
C TRP A 184 5.14 12.11 4.78
N MET A 185 5.67 10.98 5.26
CA MET A 185 7.05 10.89 5.80
C MET A 185 8.11 10.71 4.70
N GLY A 186 7.69 10.48 3.43
CA GLY A 186 8.55 10.37 2.28
C GLY A 186 9.25 9.03 2.09
N ASP A 187 8.72 7.93 2.64
CA ASP A 187 9.35 6.62 2.51
C ASP A 187 9.24 6.07 1.09
N SER A 188 8.06 6.17 0.45
CA SER A 188 7.85 5.87 -0.96
C SER A 188 8.67 6.77 -1.87
N PHE A 189 8.71 8.06 -1.57
CA PHE A 189 9.52 9.01 -2.32
C PHE A 189 11.02 8.66 -2.30
N ARG A 190 11.57 8.37 -1.12
CA ARG A 190 12.98 7.90 -0.97
C ARG A 190 13.21 6.58 -1.70
N TYR A 191 12.23 5.68 -1.69
CA TYR A 191 12.33 4.41 -2.42
C TYR A 191 12.45 4.65 -3.92
N LEU A 192 11.58 5.47 -4.51
CA LEU A 192 11.60 5.82 -5.93
C LEU A 192 12.88 6.57 -6.31
N MET A 193 13.39 7.45 -5.46
CA MET A 193 14.65 8.18 -5.71
C MET A 193 15.88 7.27 -5.86
N LYS A 194 15.82 6.00 -5.46
CA LYS A 194 16.88 5.02 -5.77
C LYS A 194 16.99 4.74 -7.27
N SER A 195 15.92 4.97 -8.03
CA SER A 195 15.81 4.64 -9.46
C SER A 195 15.73 5.86 -10.37
N TYR A 196 15.32 7.02 -9.85
CA TYR A 196 15.16 8.25 -10.62
C TYR A 196 16.12 9.34 -10.16
N LYS A 197 16.48 10.24 -11.10
CA LYS A 197 17.34 11.39 -10.79
C LYS A 197 16.59 12.59 -10.26
N LYS A 198 15.28 12.69 -10.54
CA LYS A 198 14.42 13.80 -10.18
C LYS A 198 13.04 13.27 -9.79
N GLY A 199 12.49 13.80 -8.71
CA GLY A 199 11.13 13.57 -8.26
C GLY A 199 10.46 14.86 -7.83
N PHE A 200 9.15 14.95 -8.04
CA PHE A 200 8.29 16.04 -7.55
C PHE A 200 7.27 15.44 -6.57
N GLY A 201 7.27 15.94 -5.33
CA GLY A 201 6.35 15.50 -4.28
C GLY A 201 5.37 16.61 -3.91
N PHE A 202 4.10 16.25 -3.78
CA PHE A 202 3.03 17.19 -3.45
C PHE A 202 2.34 16.72 -2.18
N ASP A 203 2.31 17.57 -1.16
CA ASP A 203 1.66 17.28 0.12
C ASP A 203 1.43 18.56 0.93
N THR A 204 0.47 18.54 1.82
CA THR A 204 0.32 19.59 2.84
C THR A 204 1.34 19.44 3.95
N PHE A 205 1.79 18.20 4.23
CA PHE A 205 2.56 17.76 5.39
C PHE A 205 1.84 17.99 6.74
N GLU A 206 0.60 18.47 6.67
CA GLU A 206 -0.30 18.67 7.83
C GLU A 206 -1.36 17.56 7.95
N GLY A 207 -1.32 16.57 7.05
CA GLY A 207 -2.23 15.43 6.98
C GLY A 207 -3.46 15.67 6.11
N LEU A 208 -4.41 14.74 6.20
CA LEU A 208 -5.61 14.73 5.37
C LEU A 208 -6.37 16.07 5.44
N PRO A 209 -6.79 16.64 4.30
CA PRO A 209 -7.52 17.91 4.27
C PRO A 209 -8.98 17.78 4.74
N ALA A 210 -9.53 16.56 4.78
CA ALA A 210 -10.88 16.24 5.22
C ALA A 210 -10.92 14.85 5.87
N ASP A 211 -12.04 14.50 6.51
CA ASP A 211 -12.25 13.15 7.02
C ASP A 211 -12.31 12.14 5.85
N TRP A 212 -11.67 11.02 6.03
CA TRP A 212 -11.67 9.89 5.09
C TRP A 212 -12.21 8.64 5.78
N ARG A 213 -13.47 8.29 5.52
CA ARG A 213 -14.17 7.19 6.20
C ARG A 213 -14.11 7.34 7.73
N SER A 214 -13.46 6.42 8.43
CA SER A 214 -13.21 6.49 9.88
C SER A 214 -11.91 7.21 10.26
N VAL A 215 -11.14 7.67 9.27
CA VAL A 215 -9.87 8.36 9.47
C VAL A 215 -10.14 9.86 9.54
N PRO A 216 -9.86 10.54 10.65
CA PRO A 216 -10.18 11.96 10.79
C PRO A 216 -9.21 12.85 10.00
N LYS A 217 -9.70 14.03 9.64
CA LYS A 217 -8.87 15.13 9.11
C LYS A 217 -7.63 15.33 9.98
N GLY A 218 -6.49 15.61 9.33
CA GLY A 218 -5.19 15.79 9.99
C GLY A 218 -4.44 14.48 10.26
N SER A 219 -5.05 13.31 10.00
CA SER A 219 -4.31 12.04 10.02
C SER A 219 -3.24 12.03 8.94
N TYR A 220 -2.22 11.18 9.11
CA TYR A 220 -1.05 11.12 8.21
C TYR A 220 -0.27 12.43 8.11
N SER A 221 -0.29 13.25 9.18
CA SER A 221 0.55 14.44 9.28
C SER A 221 2.02 14.05 9.52
N SER A 222 2.94 14.74 8.85
CA SER A 222 4.36 14.75 9.22
C SER A 222 4.68 15.91 10.18
N PHE A 223 3.66 16.55 10.74
CA PHE A 223 3.79 17.72 11.63
C PHE A 223 4.51 18.89 10.93
N GLY A 224 4.18 19.13 9.66
CA GLY A 224 4.78 20.18 8.84
C GLY A 224 6.21 19.91 8.40
N LYS A 225 6.76 18.73 8.67
CA LYS A 225 8.14 18.39 8.28
C LYS A 225 8.17 17.88 6.85
N VAL A 226 8.80 18.68 6.00
CA VAL A 226 9.09 18.30 4.61
C VAL A 226 10.32 17.40 4.59
N PRO A 227 10.28 16.24 3.90
CA PRO A 227 11.45 15.37 3.79
C PRO A 227 12.61 16.06 3.04
N ASP A 228 13.84 15.88 3.51
CA ASP A 228 15.02 16.24 2.76
C ASP A 228 15.49 15.01 1.97
N VAL A 229 15.34 15.07 0.64
CA VAL A 229 15.70 13.98 -0.27
C VAL A 229 16.45 14.54 -1.47
N PRO A 230 17.73 14.20 -1.66
CA PRO A 230 18.51 14.68 -2.80
C PRO A 230 17.83 14.38 -4.15
N GLY A 231 17.66 15.40 -4.99
CA GLY A 231 16.94 15.30 -6.27
C GLY A 231 15.41 15.42 -6.16
N GLY A 232 14.86 15.44 -4.95
CA GLY A 232 13.45 15.70 -4.69
C GLY A 232 13.15 17.21 -4.67
N GLU A 233 11.98 17.56 -5.16
CA GLU A 233 11.41 18.91 -5.06
C GLU A 233 10.00 18.78 -4.49
N PHE A 234 9.73 19.46 -3.37
CA PHE A 234 8.46 19.33 -2.67
C PHE A 234 7.64 20.61 -2.80
N ILE A 235 6.40 20.45 -3.23
CA ILE A 235 5.40 21.49 -3.39
C ILE A 235 4.41 21.37 -2.23
N VAL A 236 4.55 22.28 -1.26
CA VAL A 236 3.81 22.26 0.00
C VAL A 236 2.48 22.98 -0.12
N GLY A 237 1.39 22.30 0.17
CA GLY A 237 0.05 22.85 0.22
C GLY A 237 -1.03 21.93 -0.36
N GLU A 238 -2.28 22.35 -0.20
CA GLU A 238 -3.43 21.64 -0.76
C GLU A 238 -3.35 21.59 -2.30
N PHE A 239 -3.74 20.47 -2.89
CA PHE A 239 -3.65 20.24 -4.34
C PHE A 239 -4.39 21.32 -5.15
N ASP A 240 -5.60 21.68 -4.75
CA ASP A 240 -6.40 22.68 -5.46
C ASP A 240 -5.75 24.08 -5.48
N LYS A 241 -4.84 24.34 -4.55
CA LYS A 241 -4.12 25.63 -4.46
C LYS A 241 -2.76 25.59 -5.17
N THR A 242 -2.08 24.47 -5.17
CA THR A 242 -0.69 24.35 -5.63
C THR A 242 -0.56 23.79 -7.04
N LEU A 243 -1.36 22.77 -7.41
CA LEU A 243 -1.20 22.07 -8.67
C LEU A 243 -1.51 22.95 -9.90
N PRO A 244 -2.57 23.81 -9.91
CA PRO A 244 -2.83 24.64 -11.07
C PRO A 244 -1.65 25.55 -11.44
N SER A 245 -1.00 26.16 -10.45
CA SER A 245 0.16 27.03 -10.70
C SER A 245 1.40 26.24 -11.09
N PHE A 246 1.62 25.07 -10.50
CA PHE A 246 2.76 24.21 -10.82
C PHE A 246 2.69 23.69 -12.26
N PHE A 247 1.53 23.22 -12.70
CA PHE A 247 1.32 22.66 -14.05
C PHE A 247 0.93 23.72 -15.10
N ALA A 248 0.80 25.00 -14.74
CA ALA A 248 0.64 26.08 -15.71
C ALA A 248 1.87 26.28 -16.59
N SER A 249 3.04 25.92 -16.09
CA SER A 249 4.29 25.92 -16.86
C SER A 249 4.52 24.53 -17.48
N GLU A 250 5.23 24.50 -18.61
CA GLU A 250 5.64 23.23 -19.21
C GLU A 250 6.49 22.41 -18.24
N ARG A 251 6.13 21.15 -18.08
CA ARG A 251 6.82 20.19 -17.21
C ARG A 251 7.21 18.94 -18.01
N PRO A 252 8.31 18.27 -17.62
CA PRO A 252 8.71 17.04 -18.29
C PRO A 252 7.65 15.95 -18.11
N LYS A 253 7.47 15.10 -19.12
CA LYS A 253 6.58 13.94 -19.04
C LYS A 253 6.97 13.06 -17.88
N ALA A 254 5.99 12.51 -17.19
CA ALA A 254 6.20 11.60 -16.08
C ALA A 254 6.69 10.24 -16.58
N ALA A 255 7.72 9.70 -15.91
CA ALA A 255 8.03 8.28 -15.99
C ALA A 255 6.97 7.47 -15.22
N LEU A 256 6.74 7.93 -13.99
CA LEU A 256 5.86 7.29 -13.01
C LEU A 256 5.11 8.36 -12.23
N ILE A 257 3.85 8.10 -11.95
CA ILE A 257 3.03 8.84 -10.99
C ILE A 257 2.65 7.89 -9.85
N ASN A 258 2.95 8.26 -8.62
CA ASN A 258 2.44 7.59 -7.42
C ASN A 258 1.31 8.43 -6.83
N LEU A 259 0.11 7.85 -6.77
CA LEU A 259 -1.08 8.44 -6.17
C LEU A 259 -1.32 7.77 -4.83
N ASP A 260 -1.10 8.51 -3.76
CA ASP A 260 -1.32 8.12 -2.36
C ASP A 260 -2.07 9.28 -1.68
N ALA A 261 -3.22 9.62 -2.29
CA ALA A 261 -3.97 10.84 -1.95
C ALA A 261 -5.28 10.55 -1.20
N ASP A 262 -5.58 9.25 -0.97
CA ASP A 262 -6.70 8.69 -0.22
C ASP A 262 -8.09 9.14 -0.70
N LEU A 263 -8.33 10.44 -0.78
CA LEU A 263 -9.62 11.05 -1.07
C LEU A 263 -9.89 11.11 -2.58
N TYR A 264 -11.11 10.77 -2.99
CA TYR A 264 -11.57 10.92 -4.37
C TYR A 264 -11.27 12.30 -4.96
N GLY A 265 -11.59 13.39 -4.22
CA GLY A 265 -11.37 14.75 -4.68
C GLY A 265 -9.90 15.08 -4.89
N SER A 266 -9.03 14.65 -3.98
CA SER A 266 -7.59 14.83 -4.08
C SER A 266 -6.99 14.05 -5.25
N THR A 267 -7.38 12.79 -5.42
CA THR A 267 -6.93 11.95 -6.55
C THR A 267 -7.39 12.52 -7.88
N LEU A 268 -8.65 12.94 -8.01
CA LEU A 268 -9.16 13.54 -9.24
C LEU A 268 -8.47 14.87 -9.56
N SER A 269 -8.25 15.72 -8.54
CA SER A 269 -7.52 16.98 -8.68
C SER A 269 -6.08 16.74 -9.16
N ALA A 270 -5.37 15.77 -8.58
CA ALA A 270 -4.03 15.37 -8.98
C ALA A 270 -4.00 14.93 -10.46
N LEU A 271 -4.85 13.98 -10.84
CA LEU A 271 -4.92 13.46 -12.21
C LEU A 271 -5.24 14.56 -13.25
N LYS A 272 -6.22 15.42 -12.97
CA LYS A 272 -6.64 16.48 -13.89
C LYS A 272 -5.52 17.51 -14.10
N ASN A 273 -4.87 17.97 -13.04
CA ASN A 273 -3.78 18.93 -13.13
C ASN A 273 -2.53 18.32 -13.78
N ALA A 274 -2.22 17.06 -13.47
CA ALA A 274 -1.08 16.34 -14.04
C ALA A 274 -1.31 15.86 -15.50
N ARG A 275 -2.49 16.10 -16.10
CA ARG A 275 -2.82 15.62 -17.46
C ARG A 275 -1.76 15.96 -18.50
N SER A 276 -1.16 17.14 -18.42
CA SER A 276 -0.12 17.61 -19.36
C SER A 276 1.17 16.79 -19.31
N VAL A 277 1.46 16.11 -18.20
CA VAL A 277 2.67 15.28 -18.03
C VAL A 277 2.40 13.79 -18.23
N ILE A 278 1.15 13.37 -18.39
CA ILE A 278 0.74 11.99 -18.62
C ILE A 278 0.74 11.70 -20.12
N ASP A 279 1.37 10.62 -20.53
CA ASP A 279 1.32 10.05 -21.88
C ASP A 279 1.23 8.50 -21.81
N GLU A 280 1.23 7.83 -22.96
CA GLU A 280 1.11 6.38 -23.07
C GLU A 280 2.28 5.59 -22.44
N GLN A 281 3.39 6.27 -22.11
CA GLN A 281 4.55 5.65 -21.46
C GLN A 281 4.52 5.88 -19.94
N THR A 282 3.64 6.75 -19.45
CA THR A 282 3.52 7.04 -18.02
C THR A 282 2.89 5.86 -17.28
N VAL A 283 3.58 5.35 -16.28
CA VAL A 283 3.07 4.34 -15.36
C VAL A 283 2.44 5.02 -14.16
N ILE A 284 1.25 4.59 -13.74
CA ILE A 284 0.55 5.17 -12.60
C ILE A 284 0.32 4.09 -11.54
N ILE A 285 0.78 4.34 -10.32
CA ILE A 285 0.47 3.53 -9.14
C ILE A 285 -0.65 4.24 -8.38
N PHE A 286 -1.70 3.50 -8.06
CA PHE A 286 -2.72 3.89 -7.10
C PHE A 286 -2.49 3.10 -5.81
N ASP A 287 -2.46 3.77 -4.65
CA ASP A 287 -2.11 3.13 -3.39
C ASP A 287 -3.26 2.30 -2.81
N GLU A 288 -4.50 2.75 -2.95
CA GLU A 288 -5.66 2.09 -2.38
C GLU A 288 -6.82 1.89 -3.38
N LEU A 289 -6.56 1.54 -4.65
CA LEU A 289 -7.61 1.41 -5.67
C LEU A 289 -8.59 0.28 -5.37
N ILE A 290 -8.13 -0.82 -4.74
CA ILE A 290 -8.90 -2.05 -4.46
C ILE A 290 -8.77 -2.47 -2.99
N ILE A 291 -9.47 -3.57 -2.59
CA ILE A 291 -9.34 -4.22 -1.28
C ILE A 291 -9.63 -3.27 -0.09
N ASN A 292 -10.58 -2.37 -0.27
CA ASN A 292 -11.04 -1.47 0.80
C ASN A 292 -12.56 -1.27 0.74
N GLN A 293 -13.14 -0.82 1.84
CA GLN A 293 -14.60 -0.70 2.00
C GLN A 293 -15.27 0.32 1.08
N GLY A 294 -14.52 1.32 0.61
CA GLY A 294 -15.04 2.39 -0.23
C GLY A 294 -14.42 2.42 -1.63
N TRP A 295 -13.76 1.34 -2.07
CA TRP A 295 -12.93 1.34 -3.27
C TRP A 295 -13.59 1.95 -4.52
N GLN A 296 -14.90 1.72 -4.73
CA GLN A 296 -15.64 2.27 -5.87
C GLN A 296 -15.89 3.77 -5.79
N GLN A 297 -15.72 4.42 -4.64
CA GLN A 297 -16.06 5.82 -4.41
C GLN A 297 -14.83 6.74 -4.28
N ASP A 298 -13.65 6.17 -4.14
CA ASP A 298 -12.40 6.90 -3.93
C ASP A 298 -11.55 6.92 -5.20
N GLU A 299 -10.33 6.38 -5.19
CA GLU A 299 -9.39 6.42 -6.32
C GLU A 299 -9.93 5.77 -7.59
N PHE A 300 -10.69 4.67 -7.47
CA PHE A 300 -11.31 3.99 -8.61
C PHE A 300 -12.30 4.90 -9.36
N LYS A 301 -13.14 5.64 -8.63
CA LYS A 301 -14.05 6.62 -9.21
C LYS A 301 -13.27 7.74 -9.89
N ALA A 302 -12.22 8.25 -9.23
CA ALA A 302 -11.39 9.31 -9.77
C ALA A 302 -10.71 8.90 -11.09
N LEU A 303 -10.18 7.68 -11.17
CA LEU A 303 -9.58 7.12 -12.39
C LEU A 303 -10.59 7.02 -13.53
N ASN A 304 -11.78 6.46 -13.26
CA ASN A 304 -12.82 6.31 -14.29
C ASN A 304 -13.33 7.68 -14.80
N GLU A 305 -13.55 8.64 -13.89
CA GLU A 305 -13.96 9.99 -14.26
C GLU A 305 -12.87 10.73 -15.04
N PHE A 306 -11.62 10.62 -14.64
CA PHE A 306 -10.48 11.17 -15.37
C PHE A 306 -10.42 10.62 -16.80
N CYS A 307 -10.54 9.30 -16.95
CA CYS A 307 -10.53 8.66 -18.27
C CYS A 307 -11.70 9.15 -19.13
N ALA A 308 -12.91 9.24 -18.57
CA ALA A 308 -14.08 9.76 -19.30
C ALA A 308 -13.93 11.22 -19.72
N LEU A 309 -13.36 12.08 -18.86
CA LEU A 309 -13.15 13.50 -19.15
C LEU A 309 -12.17 13.77 -20.31
N PHE A 310 -11.18 12.90 -20.49
CA PHE A 310 -10.10 13.11 -21.46
C PHE A 310 -10.11 12.11 -22.62
N ASP A 311 -11.19 11.36 -22.81
CA ASP A 311 -11.34 10.32 -23.85
C ASP A 311 -10.19 9.30 -23.80
N LEU A 312 -9.96 8.75 -22.61
CA LEU A 312 -8.93 7.78 -22.32
C LEU A 312 -9.54 6.46 -21.86
N ARG A 313 -8.77 5.40 -22.01
CA ARG A 313 -8.94 4.11 -21.35
C ARG A 313 -7.73 3.81 -20.50
N TYR A 314 -7.80 2.83 -19.64
CA TYR A 314 -6.63 2.36 -18.89
C TYR A 314 -6.46 0.85 -19.02
N GLU A 315 -5.23 0.43 -18.84
CA GLU A 315 -4.82 -0.98 -18.70
C GLU A 315 -4.33 -1.19 -17.29
N VAL A 316 -4.71 -2.32 -16.67
CA VAL A 316 -4.21 -2.72 -15.36
C VAL A 316 -3.04 -3.68 -15.59
N LEU A 317 -1.85 -3.29 -15.14
CA LEU A 317 -0.60 -4.02 -15.37
C LEU A 317 -0.26 -4.96 -14.21
N ALA A 318 -0.56 -4.53 -12.99
CA ALA A 318 -0.32 -5.30 -11.77
C ALA A 318 -1.31 -4.92 -10.67
N VAL A 319 -1.54 -5.87 -9.75
CA VAL A 319 -2.38 -5.69 -8.56
C VAL A 319 -1.74 -6.34 -7.35
N SER A 320 -1.99 -5.78 -6.16
CA SER A 320 -1.71 -6.45 -4.90
C SER A 320 -3.01 -6.67 -4.13
N LEU A 321 -3.39 -7.93 -3.96
CA LEU A 321 -4.57 -8.28 -3.15
C LEU A 321 -4.32 -8.14 -1.64
N TYR A 322 -3.10 -7.82 -1.23
CA TYR A 322 -2.74 -7.60 0.17
C TYR A 322 -2.55 -6.11 0.49
N THR A 323 -1.72 -5.43 -0.31
CA THR A 323 -1.33 -4.04 -0.05
C THR A 323 -2.14 -3.02 -0.86
N LYS A 324 -3.18 -3.47 -1.60
CA LYS A 324 -4.24 -2.69 -2.26
C LYS A 324 -3.79 -1.91 -3.50
N GLN A 325 -2.49 -1.84 -3.79
CA GLN A 325 -1.98 -1.09 -4.93
C GLN A 325 -2.39 -1.71 -6.25
N VAL A 326 -2.60 -0.81 -7.22
CA VAL A 326 -2.82 -1.16 -8.63
C VAL A 326 -1.90 -0.33 -9.50
N VAL A 327 -1.20 -0.99 -10.42
CA VAL A 327 -0.39 -0.33 -11.45
C VAL A 327 -1.18 -0.26 -12.74
N THR A 328 -1.29 0.94 -13.29
CA THR A 328 -2.02 1.18 -14.53
C THR A 328 -1.19 1.96 -15.54
N ARG A 329 -1.69 1.98 -16.78
CA ARG A 329 -1.28 2.88 -17.85
C ARG A 329 -2.51 3.42 -18.52
N VAL A 330 -2.52 4.71 -18.87
CA VAL A 330 -3.62 5.32 -19.60
C VAL A 330 -3.27 5.44 -21.09
N LEU A 331 -4.25 5.20 -21.92
CA LEU A 331 -4.13 5.15 -23.38
C LEU A 331 -5.30 5.93 -24.01
N PRO A 332 -5.19 6.42 -25.24
CA PRO A 332 -6.35 6.91 -25.98
C PRO A 332 -7.48 5.87 -25.99
N ALA A 333 -8.73 6.33 -25.99
CA ALA A 333 -9.89 5.43 -26.01
C ALA A 333 -10.06 4.68 -27.34
N SER A 334 -9.56 5.25 -28.45
CA SER A 334 -9.64 4.69 -29.83
C SER A 334 -8.33 4.85 -30.57
#